data_b5501643cba55be1ff2433fb3e6fae00
#
_entry.id   b5501643cba55be1ff2433fb3e6fae00
#
_cell.length_a   1.000
_cell.length_b   1.000
_cell.length_c   1.000
_cell.angle_alpha   90.00
_cell.angle_beta   90.00
_cell.angle_gamma   90.00
#
_symmetry.space_group_name_H-M   'P 1'
#
loop_
_entity.id
_entity.type
_entity.pdbx_description
1 polymer ?
#
loop_
_entity_poly.entity_id
_entity_poly.type
_entity_poly.pdbx_seq_one_letter_code
_entity_poly.pdbx_strand_id
1 'polypeptide(L)'
;DDAFLNEVIEKDEIDRLFDNKVFVNVKRFGDNLIAQVDNGIVSFDKEKDNLIIKGNNLLALHTLKEKFSGQVKLIYIDPPYNTGKDSFKYNDKFNKSTWLTFMKNRLEIAREFLTEDGVLIVQVDDKMQAELKLLLNDVMGEEQFETTFHVQVRYANKTLSEDNDFQKVMEVAHVYSKDTNVFKPSKIKEEYSLDKFSFEVIEKSKPIETIMENGKKVDVFGPDDFEIVAVDGNIDGLKETWATGSLIRQGGTAAEFLAKYLIQRKEIGYLYKVYGMGNDGLGYRYIRG
;
A
#
# COMPACT_ATOMS: atom_id res chain seq x y z
N ASP A 1 -9.48 -19.27 32.43
CA ASP A 1 -8.70 -18.33 33.25
C ASP A 1 -7.86 -17.50 32.30
N ASP A 2 -8.53 -16.59 31.62
CA ASP A 2 -7.89 -15.44 31.02
C ASP A 2 -7.46 -14.56 32.19
N ALA A 3 -6.35 -14.94 32.79
CA ALA A 3 -5.66 -14.00 33.59
C ALA A 3 -5.45 -12.79 32.67
N PHE A 4 -6.16 -11.71 32.94
CA PHE A 4 -5.62 -10.39 32.66
C PHE A 4 -4.17 -10.55 33.00
N LEU A 5 -3.31 -10.41 32.04
CA LEU A 5 -1.94 -10.59 32.37
C LEU A 5 -1.69 -9.68 33.48
N ASN A 6 -1.42 -10.33 34.49
CA ASN A 6 -0.82 -9.86 35.66
C ASN A 6 0.64 -9.48 35.39
N GLU A 7 0.88 -8.63 34.44
CA GLU A 7 1.68 -7.50 34.80
C GLU A 7 0.71 -6.62 35.61
N VAL A 8 0.50 -7.01 36.84
CA VAL A 8 0.08 -6.09 37.87
C VAL A 8 1.16 -5.02 37.83
N ILE A 9 0.85 -3.93 37.10
CA ILE A 9 1.67 -2.73 37.18
C ILE A 9 1.49 -2.36 38.65
N GLU A 10 2.52 -2.56 39.47
CA GLU A 10 2.48 -2.17 40.86
C GLU A 10 2.18 -0.68 40.89
N LYS A 11 1.48 -0.22 41.93
CA LYS A 11 1.09 1.19 42.05
C LYS A 11 2.27 2.13 41.84
N ASP A 12 3.46 1.74 42.30
CA ASP A 12 4.71 2.46 42.10
C ASP A 12 5.17 2.53 40.64
N GLU A 13 4.78 1.56 39.79
CA GLU A 13 5.08 1.59 38.35
C GLU A 13 4.12 2.50 37.61
N ILE A 14 2.85 2.59 38.04
CA ILE A 14 1.88 3.53 37.49
C ILE A 14 2.35 4.97 37.80
N ASP A 15 2.75 5.24 38.98
CA ASP A 15 3.28 6.54 39.37
C ASP A 15 4.53 6.90 38.54
N ARG A 16 5.40 5.93 38.27
CA ARG A 16 6.58 6.10 37.41
C ARG A 16 6.25 6.31 35.93
N LEU A 17 5.07 5.91 35.46
CA LEU A 17 4.67 6.17 34.05
C LEU A 17 4.50 7.69 33.82
N PHE A 18 4.10 8.44 34.79
CA PHE A 18 3.87 9.88 34.71
C PHE A 18 5.09 10.73 35.12
N ASP A 19 6.10 10.12 35.72
CA ASP A 19 7.34 10.82 36.03
C ASP A 19 8.10 11.24 34.76
N ASN A 20 8.81 12.36 34.85
CA ASN A 20 9.72 12.77 33.78
C ASN A 20 10.77 11.68 33.51
N LYS A 21 10.85 11.22 32.28
CA LYS A 21 11.78 10.18 31.87
C LYS A 21 13.02 10.79 31.22
N VAL A 22 14.15 10.16 31.45
CA VAL A 22 15.43 10.54 30.85
C VAL A 22 15.98 9.36 30.07
N PHE A 23 16.35 9.60 28.82
CA PHE A 23 17.11 8.61 28.05
C PHE A 23 18.55 8.59 28.55
N VAL A 24 19.07 7.40 28.83
CA VAL A 24 20.45 7.17 29.28
C VAL A 24 21.23 6.43 28.21
N ASN A 25 22.56 6.40 28.32
CA ASN A 25 23.43 5.70 27.36
C ASN A 25 23.25 6.18 25.90
N VAL A 26 23.13 7.47 25.71
CA VAL A 26 22.97 8.09 24.40
C VAL A 26 24.26 7.92 23.59
N LYS A 27 24.11 7.44 22.35
CA LYS A 27 25.20 7.35 21.36
C LYS A 27 24.77 8.05 20.09
N ARG A 28 25.64 8.86 19.52
CA ARG A 28 25.42 9.45 18.18
C ARG A 28 26.29 8.71 17.16
N PHE A 29 25.69 8.27 16.08
CA PHE A 29 26.36 7.68 14.93
C PHE A 29 26.35 8.71 13.82
N GLY A 30 27.51 9.03 13.25
CA GLY A 30 27.67 9.94 12.13
C GLY A 30 28.87 9.50 11.29
N ASP A 31 29.16 10.21 10.22
CA ASP A 31 30.21 9.88 9.27
C ASP A 31 31.56 9.63 9.98
N ASN A 32 31.85 8.36 10.27
CA ASN A 32 33.08 7.82 10.87
C ASN A 32 33.33 8.04 12.37
N LEU A 33 32.35 8.50 13.18
CA LEU A 33 32.57 8.67 14.60
C LEU A 33 31.40 8.11 15.43
N ILE A 34 31.72 7.16 16.32
CA ILE A 34 30.85 6.83 17.46
C ILE A 34 31.27 7.80 18.59
N ALA A 35 30.56 8.88 18.73
CA ALA A 35 30.74 9.73 19.89
C ALA A 35 29.88 9.19 21.03
N GLN A 36 30.54 8.66 22.07
CA GLN A 36 29.89 8.41 23.35
C GLN A 36 29.74 9.76 24.04
N VAL A 37 28.50 10.17 24.28
CA VAL A 37 28.25 11.44 24.96
C VAL A 37 28.22 11.16 26.44
N ASP A 38 29.34 11.37 27.11
CA ASP A 38 29.42 11.37 28.56
C ASP A 38 28.72 12.62 29.12
N ASN A 39 27.68 12.41 29.92
CA ASN A 39 27.02 13.40 30.77
C ASN A 39 26.43 14.66 30.10
N GLY A 40 26.20 14.66 28.82
CA GLY A 40 25.65 15.81 28.12
C GLY A 40 24.24 15.60 27.58
N ILE A 41 23.44 16.64 27.62
CA ILE A 41 22.20 16.75 26.88
C ILE A 41 22.57 16.74 25.40
N VAL A 42 22.33 15.62 24.71
CA VAL A 42 22.44 15.58 23.26
C VAL A 42 21.25 16.33 22.69
N SER A 43 21.52 17.47 22.08
CA SER A 43 20.46 18.15 21.33
C SER A 43 20.07 17.30 20.12
N PHE A 44 18.85 16.82 20.11
CA PHE A 44 18.24 16.13 18.96
C PHE A 44 17.75 17.17 17.96
N ASP A 45 18.29 17.14 16.76
CA ASP A 45 17.83 17.98 15.64
C ASP A 45 16.81 17.19 14.82
N LYS A 46 15.55 17.59 14.87
CA LYS A 46 14.43 16.92 14.17
C LYS A 46 14.64 16.85 12.64
N GLU A 47 15.36 17.80 12.08
CA GLU A 47 15.55 17.90 10.62
C GLU A 47 16.70 17.00 10.12
N LYS A 48 17.59 16.59 10.99
CA LYS A 48 18.82 15.91 10.64
C LYS A 48 19.05 14.57 11.30
N ASP A 49 18.49 14.39 12.49
CA ASP A 49 18.80 13.21 13.30
C ASP A 49 17.68 12.15 13.18
N ASN A 50 18.07 10.89 13.07
CA ASN A 50 17.21 9.75 13.28
C ASN A 50 17.36 9.25 14.72
N LEU A 51 16.30 8.75 15.31
CA LEU A 51 16.27 8.34 16.71
C LEU A 51 16.00 6.83 16.83
N ILE A 52 16.90 6.09 17.48
CA ILE A 52 16.70 4.68 17.81
C ILE A 52 16.65 4.57 19.32
N ILE A 53 15.52 4.14 19.86
CA ILE A 53 15.29 4.00 21.29
C ILE A 53 15.17 2.52 21.63
N LYS A 54 16.01 2.05 22.56
CA LYS A 54 15.96 0.70 23.09
C LYS A 54 15.38 0.71 24.51
N GLY A 55 14.30 -0.03 24.73
CA GLY A 55 13.67 -0.16 26.03
C GLY A 55 12.25 -0.68 25.95
N ASN A 56 11.48 -0.56 27.03
CA ASN A 56 10.05 -0.80 26.99
C ASN A 56 9.40 0.27 26.11
N ASN A 57 8.79 -0.16 24.99
CA ASN A 57 8.27 0.76 23.98
C ASN A 57 7.08 1.60 24.49
N LEU A 58 6.27 1.10 25.43
CA LEU A 58 5.18 1.87 26.00
C LEU A 58 5.72 3.06 26.82
N LEU A 59 6.75 2.83 27.65
CA LEU A 59 7.43 3.88 28.38
C LEU A 59 8.10 4.89 27.44
N ALA A 60 8.76 4.40 26.39
CA ALA A 60 9.39 5.24 25.38
C ALA A 60 8.37 6.13 24.65
N LEU A 61 7.22 5.58 24.24
CA LEU A 61 6.16 6.33 23.60
C LEU A 61 5.61 7.44 24.52
N HIS A 62 5.32 7.13 25.77
CA HIS A 62 4.89 8.15 26.72
C HIS A 62 5.93 9.27 26.92
N THR A 63 7.21 8.91 26.95
CA THR A 63 8.30 9.89 27.07
C THR A 63 8.39 10.80 25.83
N LEU A 64 8.12 10.26 24.66
CA LEU A 64 8.17 11.01 23.39
C LEU A 64 6.93 11.88 23.16
N LYS A 65 5.83 11.62 23.87
CA LYS A 65 4.55 12.30 23.66
C LYS A 65 4.67 13.82 23.73
N GLU A 66 5.38 14.34 24.70
CA GLU A 66 5.58 15.80 24.87
C GLU A 66 6.25 16.43 23.65
N LYS A 67 7.19 15.71 23.01
CA LYS A 67 7.97 16.23 21.88
C LYS A 67 7.34 15.99 20.51
N PHE A 68 6.60 14.90 20.32
CA PHE A 68 6.18 14.41 19.00
C PHE A 68 4.67 14.32 18.83
N SER A 69 3.85 14.67 19.82
CA SER A 69 2.39 14.69 19.67
C SER A 69 1.99 15.57 18.49
N GLY A 70 1.15 15.03 17.58
CA GLY A 70 0.67 15.72 16.39
C GLY A 70 1.74 16.05 15.35
N GLN A 71 2.91 15.37 15.35
CA GLN A 71 4.03 15.69 14.45
C GLN A 71 4.50 14.53 13.57
N VAL A 72 3.94 13.33 13.76
CA VAL A 72 4.35 12.13 13.01
C VAL A 72 3.46 11.93 11.82
N LYS A 73 4.05 11.90 10.63
CA LYS A 73 3.32 11.72 9.37
C LYS A 73 2.96 10.27 9.08
N LEU A 74 3.85 9.34 9.43
CA LEU A 74 3.68 7.91 9.17
C LEU A 74 4.12 7.11 10.39
N ILE A 75 3.25 6.21 10.83
CA ILE A 75 3.57 5.18 11.80
C ILE A 75 3.37 3.83 11.13
N TYR A 76 4.42 3.01 11.09
CA TYR A 76 4.36 1.62 10.65
C TYR A 76 4.71 0.70 11.81
N ILE A 77 3.82 -0.24 12.12
CA ILE A 77 3.99 -1.18 13.23
C ILE A 77 3.95 -2.62 12.69
N ASP A 78 4.93 -3.38 13.10
CA ASP A 78 5.01 -4.84 12.94
C ASP A 78 5.07 -5.47 14.34
N PRO A 79 3.91 -5.68 15.00
CA PRO A 79 3.84 -6.17 16.37
C PRO A 79 4.06 -7.68 16.43
N PRO A 80 4.27 -8.27 17.63
CA PRO A 80 4.21 -9.72 17.81
C PRO A 80 2.87 -10.28 17.33
N TYR A 81 2.88 -11.28 16.45
CA TYR A 81 1.67 -11.81 15.81
C TYR A 81 0.87 -12.79 16.68
N ASN A 82 1.33 -13.06 17.87
CA ASN A 82 0.71 -14.00 18.82
C ASN A 82 0.59 -15.43 18.26
N THR A 83 1.58 -15.87 17.48
CA THR A 83 1.58 -17.17 16.81
C THR A 83 2.07 -18.30 17.71
N GLY A 84 2.79 -17.96 18.77
CA GLY A 84 3.45 -18.90 19.68
C GLY A 84 4.63 -19.64 19.05
N LYS A 85 5.08 -19.22 17.86
CA LYS A 85 6.14 -19.89 17.08
C LYS A 85 7.42 -19.06 16.97
N ASP A 86 7.43 -17.82 17.46
CA ASP A 86 8.58 -16.94 17.33
C ASP A 86 9.72 -17.36 18.24
N SER A 87 10.92 -17.50 17.66
CA SER A 87 12.15 -17.83 18.38
C SER A 87 12.77 -16.62 19.09
N PHE A 88 12.18 -15.45 18.95
CA PHE A 88 12.60 -14.24 19.65
C PHE A 88 12.22 -14.31 21.15
N LYS A 89 12.99 -13.61 21.97
CA LYS A 89 12.75 -13.46 23.42
C LYS A 89 11.47 -12.69 23.78
N TYR A 90 10.56 -12.51 22.83
CA TYR A 90 9.26 -11.92 23.04
C TYR A 90 8.26 -12.99 23.51
N ASN A 91 7.40 -12.61 24.44
CA ASN A 91 6.26 -13.45 24.77
C ASN A 91 5.24 -13.36 23.61
N ASP A 92 5.27 -14.33 22.70
CA ASP A 92 4.35 -14.46 21.57
C ASP A 92 3.17 -15.41 21.89
N LYS A 93 2.97 -15.73 23.18
CA LYS A 93 1.90 -16.61 23.68
C LYS A 93 0.96 -15.86 24.62
N PHE A 94 0.45 -14.75 24.15
CA PHE A 94 -0.60 -14.05 24.86
C PHE A 94 -1.95 -14.74 24.62
N ASN A 95 -2.85 -14.74 25.60
CA ASN A 95 -4.24 -14.91 25.24
C ASN A 95 -4.72 -13.69 24.45
N LYS A 96 -5.83 -13.83 23.71
CA LYS A 96 -6.31 -12.78 22.81
C LYS A 96 -6.60 -11.46 23.54
N SER A 97 -7.20 -11.52 24.71
CA SER A 97 -7.54 -10.33 25.49
C SER A 97 -6.31 -9.54 25.92
N THR A 98 -5.28 -10.25 26.36
CA THR A 98 -4.02 -9.63 26.75
C THR A 98 -3.30 -8.98 25.56
N TRP A 99 -3.25 -9.68 24.42
CA TRP A 99 -2.67 -9.12 23.22
C TRP A 99 -3.41 -7.84 22.77
N LEU A 100 -4.73 -7.86 22.83
CA LEU A 100 -5.56 -6.68 22.53
C LEU A 100 -5.29 -5.52 23.49
N THR A 101 -5.15 -5.79 24.78
CA THR A 101 -4.79 -4.75 25.78
C THR A 101 -3.39 -4.20 25.51
N PHE A 102 -2.43 -5.08 25.24
CA PHE A 102 -1.07 -4.70 24.85
C PHE A 102 -1.06 -3.78 23.64
N MET A 103 -1.82 -4.11 22.61
CA MET A 103 -1.94 -3.32 21.39
C MET A 103 -2.69 -2.01 21.62
N LYS A 104 -3.82 -2.04 22.33
CA LYS A 104 -4.66 -0.87 22.57
C LYS A 104 -3.86 0.28 23.17
N ASN A 105 -3.14 0.01 24.26
CA ASN A 105 -2.35 1.03 24.95
C ASN A 105 -1.32 1.72 24.05
N ARG A 106 -0.77 1.00 23.07
CA ARG A 106 0.22 1.53 22.12
C ARG A 106 -0.40 2.27 20.97
N LEU A 107 -1.52 1.76 20.47
CA LEU A 107 -2.26 2.36 19.35
C LEU A 107 -2.91 3.70 19.77
N GLU A 108 -3.41 3.81 21.01
CA GLU A 108 -3.95 5.07 21.54
C GLU A 108 -2.89 6.18 21.53
N ILE A 109 -1.67 5.87 22.00
CA ILE A 109 -0.56 6.84 21.97
C ILE A 109 -0.11 7.10 20.52
N ALA A 110 -0.04 6.07 19.70
CA ALA A 110 0.32 6.22 18.28
C ALA A 110 -0.63 7.18 17.57
N ARG A 111 -1.93 7.09 17.83
CA ARG A 111 -2.91 8.03 17.29
C ARG A 111 -2.64 9.48 17.69
N GLU A 112 -2.20 9.71 18.92
CA GLU A 112 -1.87 11.06 19.41
C GLU A 112 -0.63 11.64 18.73
N PHE A 113 0.30 10.81 18.27
CA PHE A 113 1.48 11.28 17.55
C PHE A 113 1.20 11.73 16.13
N LEU A 114 0.16 11.19 15.50
CA LEU A 114 -0.13 11.48 14.11
C LEU A 114 -0.54 12.95 13.89
N THR A 115 0.01 13.54 12.80
CA THR A 115 -0.54 14.77 12.21
C THR A 115 -1.96 14.52 11.71
N GLU A 116 -2.75 15.55 11.48
CA GLU A 116 -4.13 15.40 10.95
C GLU A 116 -4.17 14.67 9.60
N ASP A 117 -3.16 14.85 8.77
CA ASP A 117 -2.97 14.13 7.51
C ASP A 117 -2.03 12.91 7.63
N GLY A 118 -1.81 12.45 8.86
CA GLY A 118 -0.95 11.31 9.18
C GLY A 118 -1.64 9.97 8.96
N VAL A 119 -0.85 8.91 8.83
CA VAL A 119 -1.32 7.55 8.55
C VAL A 119 -0.66 6.54 9.48
N LEU A 120 -1.44 5.58 9.95
CA LEU A 120 -1.02 4.41 10.71
C LEU A 120 -1.18 3.17 9.84
N ILE A 121 -0.11 2.37 9.77
CA ILE A 121 -0.10 1.07 9.10
C ILE A 121 0.29 0.01 10.13
N VAL A 122 -0.52 -1.01 10.30
CA VAL A 122 -0.25 -2.11 11.22
C VAL A 122 -0.30 -3.44 10.48
N GLN A 123 0.84 -4.09 10.41
CA GLN A 123 0.98 -5.40 9.78
C GLN A 123 0.69 -6.51 10.80
N VAL A 124 0.05 -7.59 10.35
CA VAL A 124 -0.25 -8.75 11.18
C VAL A 124 -0.53 -9.96 10.29
N ASP A 125 -0.44 -11.15 10.87
CA ASP A 125 -0.84 -12.36 10.19
C ASP A 125 -2.36 -12.61 10.22
N ASP A 126 -2.78 -13.66 9.52
CA ASP A 126 -4.18 -14.08 9.39
C ASP A 126 -4.85 -14.47 10.72
N LYS A 127 -4.09 -14.85 11.74
CA LYS A 127 -4.66 -15.27 13.03
C LYS A 127 -5.26 -14.14 13.85
N MET A 128 -4.63 -12.96 13.78
CA MET A 128 -5.01 -11.82 14.61
C MET A 128 -5.57 -10.65 13.79
N GLN A 129 -5.70 -10.80 12.47
CA GLN A 129 -6.15 -9.72 11.59
C GLN A 129 -7.56 -9.19 11.93
N ALA A 130 -8.49 -10.09 12.27
CA ALA A 130 -9.87 -9.71 12.56
C ALA A 130 -9.97 -8.94 13.88
N GLU A 131 -9.32 -9.45 14.91
CA GLU A 131 -9.27 -8.80 16.22
C GLU A 131 -8.55 -7.45 16.16
N LEU A 132 -7.45 -7.38 15.41
CA LEU A 132 -6.74 -6.12 15.19
C LEU A 132 -7.60 -5.12 14.42
N LYS A 133 -8.31 -5.55 13.39
CA LYS A 133 -9.21 -4.66 12.63
C LYS A 133 -10.29 -4.03 13.51
N LEU A 134 -10.91 -4.83 14.38
CA LEU A 134 -11.91 -4.34 15.32
C LEU A 134 -11.29 -3.37 16.35
N LEU A 135 -10.11 -3.67 16.85
CA LEU A 135 -9.39 -2.79 17.77
C LEU A 135 -9.00 -1.46 17.09
N LEU A 136 -8.55 -1.51 15.85
CA LEU A 136 -8.23 -0.30 15.09
C LEU A 136 -9.46 0.56 14.82
N ASN A 137 -10.62 -0.05 14.54
CA ASN A 137 -11.89 0.67 14.45
C ASN A 137 -12.23 1.39 15.77
N ASP A 138 -12.03 0.72 16.91
CA ASP A 138 -12.27 1.32 18.24
C ASP A 138 -11.32 2.49 18.54
N VAL A 139 -10.03 2.33 18.24
CA VAL A 139 -9.01 3.33 18.57
C VAL A 139 -8.96 4.48 17.56
N MET A 140 -9.00 4.20 16.27
CA MET A 140 -8.84 5.20 15.21
C MET A 140 -10.16 5.82 14.76
N GLY A 141 -11.25 5.05 14.81
CA GLY A 141 -12.54 5.30 14.19
C GLY A 141 -12.72 4.43 12.95
N GLU A 142 -13.90 3.83 12.78
CA GLU A 142 -14.19 2.98 11.62
C GLU A 142 -14.13 3.78 10.31
N GLU A 143 -14.57 5.02 10.34
CA GLU A 143 -14.57 5.96 9.22
C GLU A 143 -13.17 6.39 8.77
N GLN A 144 -12.15 6.18 9.62
CA GLN A 144 -10.75 6.50 9.31
C GLN A 144 -10.02 5.35 8.59
N PHE A 145 -10.73 4.28 8.31
CA PHE A 145 -10.18 3.14 7.58
C PHE A 145 -9.97 3.47 6.10
N GLU A 146 -8.74 3.35 5.61
CA GLU A 146 -8.40 3.59 4.21
C GLU A 146 -8.43 2.31 3.37
N THR A 147 -7.67 1.30 3.78
CA THR A 147 -7.56 0.03 3.05
C THR A 147 -6.86 -1.05 3.87
N THR A 148 -6.88 -2.27 3.35
CA THR A 148 -6.04 -3.37 3.79
C THR A 148 -5.17 -3.84 2.64
N PHE A 149 -3.85 -3.75 2.80
CA PHE A 149 -2.92 -4.36 1.87
C PHE A 149 -2.75 -5.85 2.19
N HIS A 150 -2.82 -6.69 1.17
CA HIS A 150 -2.46 -8.09 1.24
C HIS A 150 -1.04 -8.26 0.72
N VAL A 151 -0.11 -8.55 1.61
CA VAL A 151 1.32 -8.64 1.33
C VAL A 151 1.71 -10.09 1.12
N GLN A 152 2.19 -10.41 -0.07
CA GLN A 152 2.71 -11.75 -0.33
C GLN A 152 4.07 -11.91 0.34
N VAL A 153 4.13 -12.74 1.38
CA VAL A 153 5.35 -13.01 2.16
C VAL A 153 6.05 -14.31 1.76
N ARG A 154 5.37 -15.15 0.99
CA ARG A 154 5.93 -16.40 0.45
C ARG A 154 5.41 -16.69 -0.95
N TYR A 155 6.25 -17.28 -1.77
CA TYR A 155 5.83 -17.79 -3.07
C TYR A 155 5.14 -19.16 -2.89
N ALA A 156 4.04 -19.37 -3.60
CA ALA A 156 3.23 -20.58 -3.51
C ALA A 156 4.01 -21.88 -3.85
N ASN A 157 5.10 -21.75 -4.61
CA ASN A 157 5.97 -22.89 -5.00
C ASN A 157 7.15 -23.13 -4.06
N LYS A 158 7.30 -22.36 -2.98
CA LYS A 158 8.33 -22.58 -1.96
C LYS A 158 7.69 -23.14 -0.71
N THR A 159 7.45 -24.46 -0.71
CA THR A 159 7.02 -25.21 0.45
C THR A 159 8.17 -25.36 1.44
N LEU A 160 7.97 -24.90 2.66
CA LEU A 160 8.94 -25.14 3.77
C LEU A 160 8.70 -26.48 4.48
N SER A 161 7.54 -27.09 4.30
CA SER A 161 7.26 -28.46 4.71
C SER A 161 6.16 -29.06 3.84
N GLU A 162 6.35 -30.29 3.39
CA GLU A 162 5.38 -31.04 2.59
C GLU A 162 4.17 -31.50 3.43
N ASP A 163 4.23 -31.32 4.75
CA ASP A 163 3.25 -31.83 5.72
C ASP A 163 2.09 -30.86 6.02
N ASN A 164 2.05 -29.69 5.40
CA ASN A 164 0.99 -28.72 5.64
C ASN A 164 -0.04 -28.71 4.51
N ASP A 165 -1.28 -29.08 4.81
CA ASP A 165 -2.41 -29.03 3.87
C ASP A 165 -2.71 -27.61 3.37
N PHE A 166 -2.45 -26.60 4.21
CA PHE A 166 -2.64 -25.18 3.88
C PHE A 166 -1.36 -24.39 4.15
N GLN A 167 -0.98 -23.57 3.17
CA GLN A 167 0.21 -22.72 3.30
C GLN A 167 -0.19 -21.27 3.46
N LYS A 168 0.38 -20.62 4.47
CA LYS A 168 0.30 -19.19 4.65
C LYS A 168 1.23 -18.50 3.63
N VAL A 169 0.66 -17.78 2.69
CA VAL A 169 1.41 -17.03 1.66
C VAL A 169 1.25 -15.52 1.80
N MET A 170 0.24 -15.07 2.55
CA MET A 170 -0.12 -13.66 2.70
C MET A 170 -0.05 -13.22 4.15
N GLU A 171 0.25 -11.96 4.34
CA GLU A 171 0.01 -11.18 5.55
C GLU A 171 -0.81 -9.96 5.20
N VAL A 172 -1.39 -9.30 6.17
CA VAL A 172 -2.20 -8.12 5.97
C VAL A 172 -1.59 -6.91 6.65
N ALA A 173 -1.74 -5.74 6.05
CA ALA A 173 -1.41 -4.47 6.66
C ALA A 173 -2.64 -3.56 6.60
N HIS A 174 -3.25 -3.30 7.76
CA HIS A 174 -4.37 -2.38 7.87
C HIS A 174 -3.87 -0.94 7.88
N VAL A 175 -4.51 -0.09 7.09
CA VAL A 175 -4.17 1.32 6.91
C VAL A 175 -5.30 2.20 7.43
N TYR A 176 -4.97 3.10 8.34
CA TYR A 176 -5.88 4.09 8.90
C TYR A 176 -5.26 5.47 8.81
N SER A 177 -6.01 6.44 8.35
CA SER A 177 -5.60 7.84 8.46
C SER A 177 -6.01 8.43 9.83
N LYS A 178 -5.41 9.53 10.21
CA LYS A 178 -5.84 10.31 11.37
C LYS A 178 -7.19 10.98 11.11
N ASP A 179 -7.31 11.61 9.93
CA ASP A 179 -8.54 12.15 9.38
C ASP A 179 -8.58 11.88 7.87
N THR A 180 -9.51 11.04 7.43
CA THR A 180 -9.67 10.64 6.02
C THR A 180 -10.07 11.81 5.12
N ASN A 181 -10.66 12.88 5.66
CA ASN A 181 -10.99 14.07 4.89
C ASN A 181 -9.74 14.90 4.52
N VAL A 182 -8.71 14.80 5.35
CA VAL A 182 -7.45 15.55 5.20
C VAL A 182 -6.35 14.72 4.56
N PHE A 183 -6.30 13.42 4.87
CA PHE A 183 -5.31 12.51 4.32
C PHE A 183 -5.46 12.36 2.80
N LYS A 184 -4.35 12.54 2.08
CA LYS A 184 -4.30 12.30 0.63
C LYS A 184 -3.01 11.56 0.28
N PRO A 185 -3.11 10.29 -0.13
CA PRO A 185 -1.93 9.54 -0.53
C PRO A 185 -1.30 10.15 -1.78
N SER A 186 0.02 10.29 -1.78
CA SER A 186 0.75 10.67 -2.97
C SER A 186 0.68 9.56 -4.02
N LYS A 187 0.14 9.89 -5.19
CA LYS A 187 0.16 8.95 -6.31
C LYS A 187 1.57 8.94 -6.90
N ILE A 188 2.18 7.78 -6.94
CA ILE A 188 3.41 7.58 -7.70
C ILE A 188 3.05 7.83 -9.17
N LYS A 189 3.58 8.90 -9.74
CA LYS A 189 3.52 9.10 -11.18
C LYS A 189 4.58 8.17 -11.77
N GLU A 190 4.15 7.14 -12.48
CA GLU A 190 5.09 6.40 -13.33
C GLU A 190 5.68 7.38 -14.34
N GLU A 191 6.98 7.51 -14.36
CA GLU A 191 7.66 8.14 -15.49
C GLU A 191 7.45 7.20 -16.68
N TYR A 192 6.70 7.67 -17.66
CA TYR A 192 6.51 6.93 -18.88
C TYR A 192 7.82 6.97 -19.67
N SER A 193 8.56 5.87 -19.66
CA SER A 193 9.65 5.67 -20.62
C SER A 193 9.05 5.56 -22.03
N LEU A 194 9.61 6.30 -22.98
CA LEU A 194 9.19 6.22 -24.37
C LEU A 194 9.35 4.80 -24.93
N ASP A 195 10.28 4.02 -24.39
CA ASP A 195 10.51 2.61 -24.78
C ASP A 195 9.25 1.73 -24.66
N LYS A 196 8.31 2.13 -23.82
CA LYS A 196 7.01 1.45 -23.69
C LYS A 196 6.07 1.72 -24.87
N PHE A 197 6.34 2.73 -25.69
CA PHE A 197 5.51 3.15 -26.83
C PHE A 197 6.15 2.70 -28.16
N SER A 198 6.32 1.39 -28.28
CA SER A 198 7.13 0.72 -29.30
C SER A 198 6.31 0.04 -30.41
N PHE A 199 5.06 0.39 -30.57
CA PHE A 199 4.22 -0.14 -31.64
C PHE A 199 3.59 0.96 -32.47
N GLU A 200 3.48 0.72 -33.76
CA GLU A 200 2.80 1.58 -34.71
C GLU A 200 1.79 0.78 -35.54
N VAL A 201 0.63 1.40 -35.80
CA VAL A 201 -0.38 0.84 -36.70
C VAL A 201 -0.24 1.52 -38.05
N ILE A 202 0.05 0.73 -39.06
CA ILE A 202 0.13 1.18 -40.46
C ILE A 202 -1.18 0.84 -41.16
N GLU A 203 -1.96 1.86 -41.54
CA GLU A 203 -3.15 1.70 -42.37
C GLU A 203 -2.72 1.48 -43.82
N LYS A 204 -2.93 0.26 -44.39
CA LYS A 204 -2.53 -0.11 -45.73
C LYS A 204 -3.55 0.32 -46.80
N SER A 205 -4.79 0.48 -46.41
CA SER A 205 -5.89 0.86 -47.26
C SER A 205 -6.82 1.89 -46.58
N LYS A 206 -7.82 2.36 -47.30
CA LYS A 206 -8.93 3.11 -46.69
C LYS A 206 -9.79 2.16 -45.86
N PRO A 207 -10.48 2.68 -44.83
CA PRO A 207 -11.41 1.85 -44.07
C PRO A 207 -12.46 1.23 -45.01
N ILE A 208 -12.78 -0.01 -44.77
CA ILE A 208 -13.83 -0.73 -45.54
C ILE A 208 -15.21 -0.16 -45.25
N GLU A 209 -15.38 0.44 -44.06
CA GLU A 209 -16.63 1.02 -43.61
C GLU A 209 -16.35 2.10 -42.58
N THR A 210 -17.23 3.11 -42.52
CA THR A 210 -17.27 4.11 -41.47
C THR A 210 -18.65 4.10 -40.82
N ILE A 211 -18.71 3.90 -39.52
CA ILE A 211 -19.96 3.84 -38.77
C ILE A 211 -19.99 4.89 -37.66
N MET A 212 -21.17 5.12 -37.14
CA MET A 212 -21.35 5.98 -35.93
C MET A 212 -21.86 5.12 -34.78
N GLU A 213 -21.08 5.06 -33.71
CA GLU A 213 -21.43 4.33 -32.51
C GLU A 213 -21.28 5.19 -31.26
N ASN A 214 -22.33 5.26 -30.47
CA ASN A 214 -22.37 6.11 -29.26
C ASN A 214 -21.87 7.54 -29.50
N GLY A 215 -22.28 8.16 -30.61
CA GLY A 215 -21.90 9.50 -31.00
C GLY A 215 -20.43 9.67 -31.47
N LYS A 216 -19.71 8.58 -31.65
CA LYS A 216 -18.33 8.57 -32.14
C LYS A 216 -18.22 7.99 -33.53
N LYS A 217 -17.40 8.65 -34.36
CA LYS A 217 -17.02 8.09 -35.65
C LYS A 217 -16.08 6.90 -35.43
N VAL A 218 -16.35 5.79 -36.10
CA VAL A 218 -15.52 4.58 -36.09
C VAL A 218 -15.21 4.15 -37.54
N ASP A 219 -13.94 4.19 -37.87
CA ASP A 219 -13.47 3.62 -39.14
C ASP A 219 -13.08 2.15 -38.92
N VAL A 220 -13.55 1.27 -39.79
CA VAL A 220 -13.38 -0.18 -39.70
C VAL A 220 -12.39 -0.63 -40.74
N PHE A 221 -11.40 -1.42 -40.34
CA PHE A 221 -10.39 -2.01 -41.21
C PHE A 221 -10.44 -3.54 -41.12
N GLY A 222 -10.42 -4.24 -42.23
CA GLY A 222 -10.29 -5.69 -42.27
C GLY A 222 -8.88 -6.18 -41.89
N PRO A 223 -8.71 -7.48 -41.69
CA PRO A 223 -7.43 -8.05 -41.24
C PRO A 223 -6.25 -7.76 -42.19
N ASP A 224 -6.50 -7.58 -43.49
CA ASP A 224 -5.47 -7.31 -44.48
C ASP A 224 -5.21 -5.81 -44.70
N ASP A 225 -6.05 -4.94 -44.14
CA ASP A 225 -6.04 -3.49 -44.37
C ASP A 225 -5.09 -2.73 -43.49
N PHE A 226 -4.50 -3.40 -42.49
CA PHE A 226 -3.56 -2.78 -41.57
C PHE A 226 -2.42 -3.73 -41.20
N GLU A 227 -1.38 -3.14 -40.62
CA GLU A 227 -0.27 -3.88 -40.05
C GLU A 227 0.13 -3.23 -38.73
N ILE A 228 0.57 -4.03 -37.75
CA ILE A 228 1.11 -3.57 -36.51
C ILE A 228 2.60 -3.92 -36.48
N VAL A 229 3.44 -2.90 -36.46
CA VAL A 229 4.90 -3.05 -36.50
C VAL A 229 5.52 -2.62 -35.19
N ALA A 230 6.60 -3.27 -34.81
CA ALA A 230 7.45 -2.82 -33.70
C ALA A 230 8.38 -1.72 -34.21
N VAL A 231 8.48 -0.63 -33.49
CA VAL A 231 9.33 0.52 -33.78
C VAL A 231 10.11 0.92 -32.53
N ASP A 232 11.12 1.74 -32.68
CA ASP A 232 11.75 2.37 -31.51
C ASP A 232 10.72 3.22 -30.78
N GLY A 233 10.74 3.19 -29.45
CA GLY A 233 9.80 3.91 -28.63
C GLY A 233 9.78 5.41 -28.94
N ASN A 234 8.61 5.95 -29.25
CA ASN A 234 8.43 7.34 -29.61
C ASN A 234 7.12 7.92 -29.04
N ILE A 235 6.97 9.25 -29.11
CA ILE A 235 5.85 9.97 -28.50
C ILE A 235 4.50 9.64 -29.14
N ASP A 236 4.49 9.27 -30.41
CA ASP A 236 3.30 8.94 -31.18
C ASP A 236 3.02 7.43 -31.20
N GLY A 237 3.91 6.65 -30.59
CA GLY A 237 3.82 5.19 -30.52
C GLY A 237 2.69 4.70 -29.61
N LEU A 238 2.34 3.45 -29.78
CA LEU A 238 1.36 2.75 -28.96
C LEU A 238 2.08 1.89 -27.90
N LYS A 239 1.58 1.94 -26.67
CA LYS A 239 2.10 1.12 -25.55
C LYS A 239 1.86 -0.37 -25.76
N GLU A 240 0.77 -0.70 -26.41
CA GLU A 240 0.33 -2.07 -26.72
C GLU A 240 -0.11 -2.13 -28.17
N THR A 241 -0.04 -3.30 -28.78
CA THR A 241 -0.42 -3.53 -30.18
C THR A 241 -1.87 -3.18 -30.50
N TRP A 242 -2.70 -3.08 -29.48
CA TRP A 242 -4.10 -2.66 -29.54
C TRP A 242 -4.54 -2.26 -28.13
N ALA A 243 -5.61 -1.51 -28.05
CA ALA A 243 -6.33 -1.39 -26.80
C ALA A 243 -7.05 -2.73 -26.57
N THR A 244 -6.37 -3.67 -25.97
CA THR A 244 -6.86 -5.02 -25.80
C THR A 244 -8.00 -5.07 -24.83
N GLY A 245 -9.18 -5.12 -25.35
CA GLY A 245 -10.25 -5.70 -24.62
C GLY A 245 -10.33 -7.16 -24.97
N SER A 246 -9.78 -8.06 -24.18
CA SER A 246 -10.38 -9.36 -24.10
C SER A 246 -11.81 -9.15 -23.64
N LEU A 247 -12.79 -9.66 -24.37
CA LEU A 247 -14.20 -9.65 -23.96
C LEU A 247 -14.42 -10.25 -22.57
N ILE A 248 -13.46 -11.02 -22.08
CA ILE A 248 -13.45 -11.67 -20.77
C ILE A 248 -12.80 -10.77 -19.69
N ARG A 249 -11.90 -9.86 -20.07
CA ARG A 249 -11.23 -8.93 -19.15
C ARG A 249 -11.71 -7.50 -19.42
N GLN A 250 -12.90 -7.20 -19.00
CA GLN A 250 -13.44 -5.84 -19.06
C GLN A 250 -12.60 -4.91 -18.16
N GLY A 251 -11.70 -4.18 -18.79
CA GLY A 251 -10.85 -3.20 -18.11
C GLY A 251 -10.42 -2.11 -19.08
N GLY A 252 -10.81 -0.88 -18.78
CA GLY A 252 -10.46 0.31 -19.55
C GLY A 252 -11.51 0.72 -20.60
N THR A 253 -11.46 2.00 -20.97
CA THR A 253 -12.46 2.68 -21.84
C THR A 253 -12.58 2.06 -23.23
N ALA A 254 -11.48 1.53 -23.78
CA ALA A 254 -11.48 0.90 -25.10
C ALA A 254 -12.13 -0.48 -25.09
N ALA A 255 -11.83 -1.30 -24.08
CA ALA A 255 -12.45 -2.60 -23.89
C ALA A 255 -13.96 -2.47 -23.61
N GLU A 256 -14.34 -1.46 -22.85
CA GLU A 256 -15.75 -1.17 -22.57
C GLU A 256 -16.49 -0.75 -23.85
N PHE A 257 -15.87 0.09 -24.69
CA PHE A 257 -16.45 0.50 -25.94
C PHE A 257 -16.62 -0.69 -26.89
N LEU A 258 -15.62 -1.54 -27.02
CA LEU A 258 -15.70 -2.77 -27.80
C LEU A 258 -16.85 -3.66 -27.32
N ALA A 259 -16.91 -3.92 -26.02
CA ALA A 259 -17.91 -4.80 -25.41
C ALA A 259 -19.35 -4.26 -25.54
N LYS A 260 -19.55 -2.96 -25.43
CA LYS A 260 -20.90 -2.35 -25.49
C LYS A 260 -21.39 -2.08 -26.90
N TYR A 261 -20.50 -1.66 -27.79
CA TYR A 261 -20.93 -1.07 -29.06
C TYR A 261 -20.46 -1.85 -30.31
N LEU A 262 -19.37 -2.62 -30.20
CA LEU A 262 -18.79 -3.32 -31.35
C LEU A 262 -18.92 -4.86 -31.29
N ILE A 263 -19.24 -5.42 -30.12
CA ILE A 263 -19.31 -6.88 -29.94
C ILE A 263 -20.31 -7.57 -30.85
N GLN A 264 -21.39 -6.89 -31.23
CA GLN A 264 -22.42 -7.47 -32.08
C GLN A 264 -21.96 -7.72 -33.51
N ARG A 265 -20.90 -7.04 -33.95
CA ARG A 265 -20.30 -7.21 -35.27
C ARG A 265 -19.56 -8.55 -35.40
N LYS A 266 -19.06 -9.12 -34.34
CA LYS A 266 -18.34 -10.41 -34.26
C LYS A 266 -17.18 -10.53 -35.24
N GLU A 267 -16.55 -9.44 -35.61
CA GLU A 267 -15.48 -9.36 -36.61
C GLU A 267 -14.12 -9.60 -35.92
N ILE A 268 -13.75 -10.86 -35.80
CA ILE A 268 -12.46 -11.24 -35.19
C ILE A 268 -11.31 -10.80 -36.11
N GLY A 269 -10.31 -10.12 -35.53
CA GLY A 269 -9.12 -9.66 -36.26
C GLY A 269 -9.29 -8.32 -36.95
N TYR A 270 -10.46 -7.69 -36.88
CA TYR A 270 -10.69 -6.36 -37.42
C TYR A 270 -10.09 -5.30 -36.53
N LEU A 271 -9.76 -4.16 -37.12
CA LEU A 271 -9.27 -2.98 -36.43
C LEU A 271 -10.32 -1.86 -36.50
N TYR A 272 -10.63 -1.27 -35.37
CA TYR A 272 -11.55 -0.14 -35.22
C TYR A 272 -10.78 1.08 -34.81
N LYS A 273 -10.80 2.16 -35.60
CA LYS A 273 -10.27 3.47 -35.25
C LYS A 273 -11.40 4.33 -34.73
N VAL A 274 -11.49 4.51 -33.43
CA VAL A 274 -12.56 5.24 -32.76
C VAL A 274 -12.10 6.65 -32.47
N TYR A 275 -12.72 7.63 -33.11
CA TYR A 275 -12.41 9.04 -32.91
C TYR A 275 -13.06 9.60 -31.64
N GLY A 276 -12.46 10.65 -31.08
CA GLY A 276 -12.92 11.25 -29.83
C GLY A 276 -12.70 10.36 -28.60
N MET A 277 -11.70 9.48 -28.64
CA MET A 277 -11.23 8.68 -27.53
C MET A 277 -9.76 8.97 -27.21
N GLY A 278 -9.43 8.90 -25.91
CA GLY A 278 -8.08 9.10 -25.39
C GLY A 278 -7.77 10.55 -25.04
N ASN A 279 -6.87 10.67 -24.03
CA ASN A 279 -6.43 11.98 -23.49
C ASN A 279 -4.96 12.28 -23.85
N ASP A 280 -4.41 11.59 -24.85
CA ASP A 280 -3.02 11.69 -25.26
C ASP A 280 -2.75 12.70 -26.38
N GLY A 281 -3.80 13.39 -26.84
CA GLY A 281 -3.70 14.37 -27.92
C GLY A 281 -3.87 13.80 -29.33
N LEU A 282 -3.87 12.47 -29.53
CA LEU A 282 -4.10 11.84 -30.82
C LEU A 282 -5.54 11.98 -31.31
N GLY A 283 -6.49 12.10 -30.38
CA GLY A 283 -7.90 12.27 -30.70
C GLY A 283 -8.61 11.01 -31.16
N TYR A 284 -7.95 9.86 -31.18
CA TYR A 284 -8.52 8.56 -31.53
C TYR A 284 -7.85 7.42 -30.76
N ARG A 285 -8.47 6.25 -30.82
CA ARG A 285 -7.90 4.98 -30.34
C ARG A 285 -8.13 3.87 -31.36
N TYR A 286 -7.14 3.03 -31.51
CA TYR A 286 -7.31 1.75 -32.19
C TYR A 286 -7.80 0.70 -31.19
N ILE A 287 -8.75 -0.13 -31.66
CA ILE A 287 -9.29 -1.25 -30.90
C ILE A 287 -9.32 -2.44 -31.83
N ARG A 288 -8.74 -3.57 -31.43
CA ARG A 288 -8.78 -4.79 -32.22
C ARG A 288 -9.89 -5.72 -31.71
N GLY A 289 -10.72 -6.22 -32.62
CA GLY A 289 -11.79 -7.18 -32.34
C GLY A 289 -11.29 -8.62 -32.17
#